data_dae9ee07552359fd0767ed54a72de784
#
_entry.id   dae9ee07552359fd0767ed54a72de784
#
_cell.length_a   1.000
_cell.length_b   1.000
_cell.length_c   1.000
_cell.angle_alpha   90.00
_cell.angle_beta   90.00
_cell.angle_gamma   90.00
#
_symmetry.space_group_name_H-M   'P 1'
#
loop_
_entity.id
_entity.type
_entity.pdbx_description
1 polymer ?
#
loop_
_entity_poly.entity_id
_entity_poly.type
_entity_poly.pdbx_seq_one_letter_code
_entity_poly.pdbx_strand_id
1 'polypeptide(L)'
;ADEILAEEEEEETENETQEKQNKNSTTKSRQKRQIYRPGGSWASSRQRYDLEKTTCVLGIEVDYFYYKHYNNREEVMAAVAGHVRAISDIYRTTPFRLPGSGEVFQGINFQVKRVVIHDKQDRSSPFFRKNIGVERFLEIASESNFDLFCLHYVFTKRDFDNGVLGLAWVAQPRASVGGICEKHRTIPGSGQKPMNTGIITIE
;
A
#
# COMPACT_ATOMS: atom_id res chain seq x y z
N ALA A 1 7.12 39.20 30.35
CA ALA A 1 8.22 39.07 29.37
C ALA A 1 9.33 38.18 29.93
N ASP A 2 9.55 38.19 31.23
CA ASP A 2 10.65 37.45 31.86
C ASP A 2 10.31 35.94 32.08
N GLU A 3 9.04 35.56 32.12
CA GLU A 3 8.63 34.17 32.26
C GLU A 3 8.78 33.34 30.97
N ILE A 4 8.62 33.95 29.79
CA ILE A 4 8.73 33.27 28.51
C ILE A 4 10.20 32.95 28.17
N LEU A 5 11.14 33.81 28.58
CA LEU A 5 12.56 33.58 28.36
C LEU A 5 13.15 32.47 29.23
N ALA A 6 12.56 32.20 30.40
CA ALA A 6 13.01 31.13 31.29
C ALA A 6 12.58 29.73 30.77
N GLU A 7 11.41 29.61 30.13
CA GLU A 7 10.93 28.34 29.53
C GLU A 7 11.76 27.97 28.28
N GLU A 8 12.20 28.95 27.46
CA GLU A 8 13.04 28.68 26.28
C GLU A 8 14.45 28.21 26.68
N GLU A 9 15.03 28.73 27.77
CA GLU A 9 16.36 28.30 28.25
C GLU A 9 16.33 26.89 28.89
N GLU A 10 15.23 26.46 29.49
CA GLU A 10 15.09 25.10 30.01
C GLU A 10 14.93 24.04 28.90
N GLU A 11 14.21 24.38 27.82
CA GLU A 11 14.04 23.47 26.67
C GLU A 11 15.34 23.26 25.87
N GLU A 12 16.19 24.28 25.73
CA GLU A 12 17.50 24.12 25.08
C GLU A 12 18.48 23.27 25.90
N THR A 13 18.43 23.34 27.21
CA THR A 13 19.32 22.56 28.10
C THR A 13 18.91 21.07 28.15
N GLU A 14 17.63 20.73 28.06
CA GLU A 14 17.18 19.33 27.97
C GLU A 14 17.52 18.69 26.64
N ASN A 15 17.45 19.41 25.53
CA ASN A 15 17.83 18.90 24.20
C ASN A 15 19.34 18.61 24.08
N GLU A 16 20.21 19.45 24.64
CA GLU A 16 21.65 19.18 24.65
C GLU A 16 22.04 17.98 25.51
N THR A 17 21.30 17.70 26.57
CA THR A 17 21.56 16.55 27.46
C THR A 17 21.14 15.22 26.81
N GLN A 18 20.08 15.21 26.02
CA GLN A 18 19.64 14.02 25.29
C GLN A 18 20.57 13.69 24.11
N GLU A 19 21.14 14.69 23.44
CA GLU A 19 22.10 14.46 22.35
C GLU A 19 23.44 13.89 22.83
N LYS A 20 23.87 14.22 24.04
CA LYS A 20 25.11 13.69 24.65
C LYS A 20 24.97 12.25 25.16
N GLN A 21 23.77 11.81 25.54
CA GLN A 21 23.51 10.42 25.96
C GLN A 21 23.43 9.43 24.78
N ASN A 22 23.05 9.89 23.60
CA ASN A 22 22.90 9.03 22.42
C ASN A 22 24.22 8.75 21.67
N LYS A 23 25.32 9.40 22.04
CA LYS A 23 26.65 9.19 21.41
C LYS A 23 27.51 8.10 22.03
N ASN A 24 27.07 7.47 23.15
CA ASN A 24 27.90 6.50 23.89
C ASN A 24 27.46 5.03 23.77
N SER A 25 26.51 4.68 22.91
CA SER A 25 26.13 3.27 22.67
C SER A 25 26.39 2.83 21.22
N THR A 26 27.63 3.03 20.74
CA THR A 26 28.05 2.44 19.47
C THR A 26 28.71 1.10 19.75
N THR A 27 27.91 0.07 19.92
CA THR A 27 28.39 -1.32 19.90
C THR A 27 28.78 -1.65 18.46
N LYS A 28 30.07 -1.85 18.24
CA LYS A 28 30.66 -2.25 16.97
C LYS A 28 30.10 -3.60 16.53
N SER A 29 29.07 -3.63 15.70
CA SER A 29 28.69 -4.83 14.96
C SER A 29 29.70 -5.02 13.83
N ARG A 30 30.45 -6.11 13.91
CA ARG A 30 31.40 -6.58 12.91
C ARG A 30 30.62 -6.96 11.65
N GLN A 31 30.52 -6.04 10.66
CA GLN A 31 30.06 -6.39 9.33
C GLN A 31 31.03 -7.37 8.69
N LYS A 32 30.61 -8.62 8.52
CA LYS A 32 31.29 -9.60 7.67
C LYS A 32 31.17 -9.13 6.23
N ARG A 33 32.28 -8.68 5.64
CA ARG A 33 32.39 -8.45 4.19
C ARG A 33 32.09 -9.76 3.48
N GLN A 34 30.99 -9.85 2.77
CA GLN A 34 30.75 -10.93 1.80
C GLN A 34 31.67 -10.71 0.60
N ILE A 35 32.61 -11.62 0.45
CA ILE A 35 33.48 -11.70 -0.73
C ILE A 35 32.63 -12.27 -1.86
N TYR A 36 32.41 -11.46 -2.90
CA TYR A 36 31.76 -11.88 -4.14
C TYR A 36 32.64 -12.94 -4.81
N ARG A 37 32.17 -14.18 -4.90
CA ARG A 37 32.76 -15.23 -5.73
C ARG A 37 31.98 -15.33 -7.03
N PRO A 38 32.56 -14.97 -8.21
CA PRO A 38 31.94 -15.24 -9.49
C PRO A 38 32.16 -16.72 -9.83
N GLY A 39 31.10 -17.49 -9.94
CA GLY A 39 31.18 -18.90 -10.35
C GLY A 39 30.31 -19.83 -9.51
N GLY A 40 29.04 -19.52 -9.34
CA GLY A 40 28.05 -20.41 -8.73
C GLY A 40 26.91 -20.66 -9.74
N SER A 41 26.77 -21.92 -10.12
CA SER A 41 25.61 -22.49 -10.78
C SER A 41 24.32 -21.79 -10.38
N TRP A 42 23.48 -21.44 -11.36
CA TRP A 42 22.11 -20.97 -11.18
C TRP A 42 21.26 -22.08 -10.56
N ALA A 43 21.48 -22.38 -9.30
CA ALA A 43 20.51 -23.14 -8.53
C ALA A 43 19.29 -22.24 -8.41
N SER A 44 18.21 -22.61 -9.11
CA SER A 44 16.91 -21.97 -8.97
C SER A 44 16.59 -21.95 -7.48
N SER A 45 16.64 -20.78 -6.86
CA SER A 45 16.14 -20.61 -5.51
C SER A 45 14.65 -20.98 -5.56
N ARG A 46 14.31 -22.18 -5.09
CA ARG A 46 12.91 -22.57 -4.91
C ARG A 46 12.32 -21.53 -4.00
N GLN A 47 11.48 -20.67 -4.59
CA GLN A 47 10.76 -19.65 -3.86
C GLN A 47 9.92 -20.37 -2.80
N ARG A 48 10.28 -20.21 -1.54
CA ARG A 48 9.58 -20.84 -0.43
C ARG A 48 8.34 -20.02 -0.16
N TYR A 49 7.19 -20.55 -0.55
CA TYR A 49 5.90 -19.94 -0.23
C TYR A 49 5.60 -20.13 1.25
N ASP A 50 5.20 -19.05 1.92
CA ASP A 50 4.73 -19.09 3.30
C ASP A 50 3.22 -19.30 3.27
N LEU A 51 2.81 -20.55 3.32
CA LEU A 51 1.40 -20.96 3.23
C LEU A 51 0.58 -20.61 4.49
N GLU A 52 1.24 -20.18 5.56
CA GLU A 52 0.57 -19.77 6.81
C GLU A 52 0.09 -18.31 6.74
N LYS A 53 0.68 -17.50 5.87
CA LYS A 53 0.30 -16.09 5.71
C LYS A 53 -0.85 -15.93 4.74
N THR A 54 -2.06 -15.98 5.27
CA THR A 54 -3.31 -15.87 4.49
C THR A 54 -4.00 -14.51 4.57
N THR A 55 -3.55 -13.60 5.43
CA THR A 55 -4.18 -12.28 5.61
C THR A 55 -3.51 -11.21 4.77
N CYS A 56 -4.29 -10.61 3.86
CA CYS A 56 -3.88 -9.46 3.07
C CYS A 56 -4.38 -8.16 3.75
N VAL A 57 -3.45 -7.33 4.17
CA VAL A 57 -3.75 -6.06 4.86
C VAL A 57 -4.00 -4.97 3.83
N LEU A 58 -5.17 -4.30 3.93
CA LEU A 58 -5.63 -3.29 2.99
C LEU A 58 -5.44 -1.86 3.53
N GLY A 59 -4.94 -0.97 2.67
CA GLY A 59 -5.17 0.46 2.72
C GLY A 59 -6.28 0.82 1.76
N ILE A 60 -7.22 1.66 2.17
CA ILE A 60 -8.32 2.12 1.34
C ILE A 60 -8.36 3.63 1.36
N GLU A 61 -8.51 4.22 0.20
CA GLU A 61 -8.72 5.63 0.00
C GLU A 61 -10.07 5.83 -0.70
N VAL A 62 -10.90 6.70 -0.15
CA VAL A 62 -12.23 7.02 -0.67
C VAL A 62 -12.18 8.44 -1.19
N ASP A 63 -12.37 8.65 -2.49
CA ASP A 63 -12.36 9.98 -3.07
C ASP A 63 -13.65 10.76 -2.76
N TYR A 64 -13.63 12.06 -3.07
CA TYR A 64 -14.77 12.93 -2.84
C TYR A 64 -16.03 12.50 -3.59
N PHE A 65 -15.92 11.91 -4.78
CA PHE A 65 -17.08 11.52 -5.58
C PHE A 65 -17.80 10.31 -4.97
N TYR A 66 -17.05 9.36 -4.42
CA TYR A 66 -17.61 8.26 -3.66
C TYR A 66 -18.25 8.74 -2.37
N TYR A 67 -17.55 9.59 -1.60
CA TYR A 67 -18.11 10.18 -0.38
C TYR A 67 -19.41 10.96 -0.67
N LYS A 68 -19.43 11.78 -1.70
CA LYS A 68 -20.60 12.57 -2.09
C LYS A 68 -21.82 11.70 -2.42
N HIS A 69 -21.63 10.50 -2.93
CA HIS A 69 -22.72 9.58 -3.24
C HIS A 69 -23.50 9.18 -1.98
N TYR A 70 -22.80 8.87 -0.91
CA TYR A 70 -23.40 8.51 0.39
C TYR A 70 -23.68 9.73 1.26
N ASN A 71 -22.87 10.76 1.14
CA ASN A 71 -22.90 12.00 1.93
C ASN A 71 -22.87 11.77 3.45
N ASN A 72 -22.35 10.65 3.88
CA ASN A 72 -22.26 10.20 5.27
C ASN A 72 -21.05 9.30 5.47
N ARG A 73 -20.22 9.56 6.49
CA ARG A 73 -19.00 8.76 6.76
C ARG A 73 -19.30 7.35 7.22
N GLU A 74 -20.35 7.18 8.03
CA GLU A 74 -20.79 5.89 8.55
C GLU A 74 -21.28 5.00 7.40
N GLU A 75 -22.03 5.53 6.47
CA GLU A 75 -22.50 4.80 5.29
C GLU A 75 -21.35 4.41 4.37
N VAL A 76 -20.39 5.33 4.14
CA VAL A 76 -19.16 5.02 3.40
C VAL A 76 -18.39 3.88 4.06
N MET A 77 -18.22 3.92 5.39
CA MET A 77 -17.52 2.86 6.11
C MET A 77 -18.26 1.54 6.06
N ALA A 78 -19.60 1.55 6.15
CA ALA A 78 -20.44 0.37 6.03
C ALA A 78 -20.33 -0.26 4.62
N ALA A 79 -20.38 0.57 3.57
CA ALA A 79 -20.21 0.12 2.18
C ALA A 79 -18.82 -0.50 1.95
N VAL A 80 -17.75 0.17 2.37
CA VAL A 80 -16.37 -0.35 2.30
C VAL A 80 -16.24 -1.69 3.03
N ALA A 81 -16.77 -1.77 4.25
CA ALA A 81 -16.76 -3.00 5.04
C ALA A 81 -17.53 -4.14 4.35
N GLY A 82 -18.66 -3.82 3.72
CA GLY A 82 -19.45 -4.76 2.93
C GLY A 82 -18.67 -5.34 1.76
N HIS A 83 -18.00 -4.49 0.98
CA HIS A 83 -17.15 -4.92 -0.14
C HIS A 83 -15.98 -5.81 0.34
N VAL A 84 -15.29 -5.41 1.40
CA VAL A 84 -14.16 -6.19 1.93
C VAL A 84 -14.61 -7.53 2.48
N ARG A 85 -15.78 -7.59 3.12
CA ARG A 85 -16.36 -8.86 3.56
C ARG A 85 -16.67 -9.77 2.37
N ALA A 86 -17.32 -9.24 1.33
CA ALA A 86 -17.68 -10.02 0.15
C ALA A 86 -16.45 -10.62 -0.55
N ILE A 87 -15.39 -9.83 -0.77
CA ILE A 87 -14.15 -10.37 -1.36
C ILE A 87 -13.46 -11.38 -0.43
N SER A 88 -13.47 -11.16 0.89
CA SER A 88 -12.91 -12.11 1.85
C SER A 88 -13.65 -13.44 1.83
N ASP A 89 -14.97 -13.44 1.72
CA ASP A 89 -15.77 -14.67 1.63
C ASP A 89 -15.46 -15.45 0.35
N ILE A 90 -15.28 -14.78 -0.78
CA ILE A 90 -14.88 -15.39 -2.05
C ILE A 90 -13.47 -16.00 -1.94
N TYR A 91 -12.49 -15.21 -1.52
CA TYR A 91 -11.08 -15.62 -1.53
C TYR A 91 -10.77 -16.69 -0.46
N ARG A 92 -11.47 -16.67 0.67
CA ARG A 92 -11.29 -17.67 1.74
C ARG A 92 -11.62 -19.07 1.28
N THR A 93 -12.61 -19.22 0.41
CA THR A 93 -13.08 -20.51 -0.09
C THR A 93 -12.47 -20.90 -1.43
N THR A 94 -11.84 -19.96 -2.14
CA THR A 94 -11.24 -20.21 -3.45
C THR A 94 -9.91 -20.93 -3.33
N PRO A 95 -9.73 -22.12 -3.93
CA PRO A 95 -8.44 -22.80 -3.95
C PRO A 95 -7.55 -22.24 -5.06
N PHE A 96 -6.35 -21.80 -4.70
CA PHE A 96 -5.32 -21.36 -5.62
C PHE A 96 -4.25 -22.44 -5.77
N ARG A 97 -3.91 -22.82 -6.99
CA ARG A 97 -2.84 -23.77 -7.27
C ARG A 97 -1.50 -23.06 -7.42
N LEU A 98 -0.50 -23.49 -6.67
CA LEU A 98 0.84 -22.96 -6.79
C LEU A 98 1.51 -23.46 -8.06
N PRO A 99 2.09 -22.57 -8.89
CA PRO A 99 2.78 -22.98 -10.10
C PRO A 99 3.95 -23.93 -9.79
N GLY A 100 3.98 -25.06 -10.45
CA GLY A 100 5.09 -26.02 -10.39
C GLY A 100 5.12 -27.00 -9.22
N SER A 101 4.35 -26.81 -8.15
CA SER A 101 4.27 -27.76 -7.02
C SER A 101 3.01 -28.60 -7.02
N GLY A 102 1.92 -28.10 -7.61
CA GLY A 102 0.61 -28.71 -7.51
C GLY A 102 -0.08 -28.53 -6.16
N GLU A 103 0.59 -27.90 -5.19
CA GLU A 103 0.03 -27.58 -3.88
C GLU A 103 -1.14 -26.61 -4.02
N VAL A 104 -2.11 -26.74 -3.13
CA VAL A 104 -3.28 -25.87 -3.07
C VAL A 104 -3.13 -24.93 -1.89
N PHE A 105 -3.29 -23.65 -2.17
CA PHE A 105 -3.32 -22.58 -1.19
C PHE A 105 -4.74 -21.99 -1.15
N GLN A 106 -5.30 -21.86 0.04
CA GLN A 106 -6.62 -21.25 0.24
C GLN A 106 -6.70 -20.59 1.62
N GLY A 107 -7.84 -19.97 1.93
CA GLY A 107 -8.01 -19.29 3.20
C GLY A 107 -7.57 -17.84 3.19
N ILE A 108 -7.36 -17.24 2.01
CA ILE A 108 -7.01 -15.83 1.89
C ILE A 108 -8.17 -14.98 2.41
N ASN A 109 -7.85 -14.04 3.28
CA ASN A 109 -8.78 -13.04 3.77
C ASN A 109 -8.17 -11.63 3.70
N PHE A 110 -9.03 -10.62 3.77
CA PHE A 110 -8.62 -9.22 3.69
C PHE A 110 -8.97 -8.50 4.98
N GLN A 111 -8.02 -7.73 5.50
CA GLN A 111 -8.18 -6.93 6.72
C GLN A 111 -7.88 -5.47 6.43
N VAL A 112 -8.86 -4.61 6.65
CA VAL A 112 -8.67 -3.16 6.52
C VAL A 112 -7.83 -2.64 7.68
N LYS A 113 -6.70 -1.99 7.36
CA LYS A 113 -5.81 -1.34 8.33
C LYS A 113 -6.03 0.16 8.39
N ARG A 114 -6.33 0.77 7.25
CA ARG A 114 -6.54 2.22 7.16
C ARG A 114 -7.59 2.54 6.11
N VAL A 115 -8.50 3.45 6.44
CA VAL A 115 -9.40 4.10 5.48
C VAL A 115 -9.16 5.61 5.57
N VAL A 116 -8.91 6.23 4.42
CA VAL A 116 -8.85 7.68 4.28
C VAL A 116 -10.06 8.13 3.47
N ILE A 117 -10.84 9.07 4.00
CA ILE A 117 -12.06 9.57 3.35
C ILE A 117 -11.88 11.05 3.03
N HIS A 118 -11.88 11.39 1.74
CA HIS A 118 -11.88 12.77 1.26
C HIS A 118 -13.33 13.29 1.23
N ASP A 119 -13.78 13.86 2.33
CA ASP A 119 -15.16 14.38 2.51
C ASP A 119 -15.36 15.79 1.98
N LYS A 120 -14.29 16.47 1.57
CA LYS A 120 -14.31 17.83 1.06
C LYS A 120 -13.84 17.91 -0.39
N GLN A 121 -14.39 18.88 -1.08
CA GLN A 121 -13.99 19.23 -2.42
C GLN A 121 -12.62 19.94 -2.40
N ASP A 122 -11.54 19.18 -2.47
CA ASP A 122 -10.20 19.74 -2.54
C ASP A 122 -9.68 19.71 -3.98
N ARG A 123 -9.62 20.91 -4.61
CA ARG A 123 -9.12 21.07 -5.98
C ARG A 123 -7.61 20.83 -6.10
N SER A 124 -6.87 20.87 -5.01
CA SER A 124 -5.44 20.56 -4.99
C SER A 124 -5.19 19.05 -4.98
N SER A 125 -6.17 18.27 -4.53
CA SER A 125 -6.09 16.82 -4.53
C SER A 125 -6.04 16.27 -5.96
N PRO A 126 -5.07 15.41 -6.28
CA PRO A 126 -4.99 14.77 -7.59
C PRO A 126 -6.24 13.93 -7.90
N PHE A 127 -6.92 13.42 -6.87
CA PHE A 127 -8.17 12.65 -6.97
C PHE A 127 -9.41 13.51 -7.25
N PHE A 128 -9.30 14.83 -7.30
CA PHE A 128 -10.44 15.69 -7.58
C PHE A 128 -10.71 15.96 -9.07
N ARG A 129 -9.83 15.55 -9.98
CA ARG A 129 -9.99 15.75 -11.42
C ARG A 129 -11.23 15.03 -11.95
N LYS A 130 -12.18 15.77 -12.54
CA LYS A 130 -13.46 15.20 -13.01
C LYS A 130 -13.30 14.31 -14.25
N ASN A 131 -12.60 14.80 -15.25
CA ASN A 131 -12.43 14.12 -16.53
C ASN A 131 -11.02 13.53 -16.60
N ILE A 132 -10.87 12.31 -16.16
CA ILE A 132 -9.62 11.58 -16.13
C ILE A 132 -9.87 10.15 -16.59
N GLY A 133 -9.06 9.65 -17.52
CA GLY A 133 -9.11 8.26 -17.94
C GLY A 133 -8.68 7.31 -16.82
N VAL A 134 -9.15 6.08 -16.89
CA VAL A 134 -8.95 5.06 -15.85
C VAL A 134 -7.48 4.76 -15.61
N GLU A 135 -6.67 4.68 -16.67
CA GLU A 135 -5.21 4.42 -16.59
C GLU A 135 -4.51 5.57 -15.85
N ARG A 136 -4.83 6.81 -16.22
CA ARG A 136 -4.23 7.98 -15.56
C ARG A 136 -4.66 8.10 -14.10
N PHE A 137 -5.87 7.68 -13.78
CA PHE A 137 -6.35 7.66 -12.39
C PHE A 137 -5.61 6.59 -11.58
N LEU A 138 -5.37 5.40 -12.14
CA LEU A 138 -4.52 4.39 -11.50
C LEU A 138 -3.07 4.87 -11.30
N GLU A 139 -2.49 5.56 -12.27
CA GLU A 139 -1.15 6.16 -12.14
C GLU A 139 -1.07 7.12 -10.96
N ILE A 140 -2.06 8.02 -10.81
CA ILE A 140 -2.15 8.94 -9.68
C ILE A 140 -2.31 8.17 -8.36
N ALA A 141 -3.16 7.15 -8.32
CA ALA A 141 -3.33 6.29 -7.17
C ALA A 141 -2.04 5.55 -6.78
N SER A 142 -1.07 5.49 -7.70
CA SER A 142 0.22 4.82 -7.53
C SER A 142 1.40 5.80 -7.37
N GLU A 143 1.17 7.03 -6.94
CA GLU A 143 2.25 8.01 -6.74
C GLU A 143 2.87 7.96 -5.32
N SER A 144 2.16 7.38 -4.34
CA SER A 144 2.63 7.30 -2.95
C SER A 144 3.18 5.92 -2.59
N ASN A 145 3.98 5.85 -1.53
CA ASN A 145 4.48 4.58 -1.01
C ASN A 145 3.41 3.88 -0.16
N PHE A 146 3.03 2.67 -0.55
CA PHE A 146 2.06 1.83 0.14
C PHE A 146 2.65 0.53 0.71
N ASP A 147 3.94 0.49 1.02
CA ASP A 147 4.65 -0.68 1.56
C ASP A 147 4.09 -1.23 2.88
N LEU A 148 3.31 -0.42 3.60
CA LEU A 148 2.62 -0.82 4.83
C LEU A 148 1.39 -1.72 4.58
N PHE A 149 0.96 -1.82 3.34
CA PHE A 149 -0.22 -2.58 2.93
C PHE A 149 0.16 -3.68 1.94
N CYS A 150 -0.61 -4.75 1.97
CA CYS A 150 -0.57 -5.78 0.97
C CYS A 150 -1.17 -5.25 -0.36
N LEU A 151 -2.27 -4.53 -0.26
CA LEU A 151 -2.91 -3.82 -1.36
C LEU A 151 -3.41 -2.45 -0.88
N HIS A 152 -3.38 -1.49 -1.78
CA HIS A 152 -4.00 -0.18 -1.60
C HIS A 152 -5.01 0.09 -2.72
N TYR A 153 -6.25 0.39 -2.36
CA TYR A 153 -7.33 0.65 -3.30
C TYR A 153 -7.93 2.04 -3.14
N VAL A 154 -8.17 2.70 -4.26
CA VAL A 154 -8.96 3.94 -4.31
C VAL A 154 -10.39 3.61 -4.74
N PHE A 155 -11.35 3.95 -3.89
CA PHE A 155 -12.77 3.85 -4.18
C PHE A 155 -13.28 5.18 -4.72
N THR A 156 -13.98 5.14 -5.85
CA THR A 156 -14.52 6.31 -6.52
C THR A 156 -15.96 6.07 -7.01
N LYS A 157 -16.67 7.14 -7.34
CA LYS A 157 -17.92 7.09 -8.11
C LYS A 157 -17.72 7.90 -9.38
N ARG A 158 -16.98 7.34 -10.30
CA ARG A 158 -16.69 7.90 -11.61
C ARG A 158 -17.25 7.00 -12.68
N ASP A 159 -17.84 7.59 -13.68
CA ASP A 159 -18.15 6.90 -14.91
C ASP A 159 -16.90 6.94 -15.80
N PHE A 160 -16.24 5.81 -15.92
CA PHE A 160 -15.10 5.66 -16.82
C PHE A 160 -15.58 5.21 -18.19
N ASP A 161 -14.87 5.63 -19.23
CA ASP A 161 -15.19 5.27 -20.60
C ASP A 161 -15.32 3.74 -20.78
N ASN A 162 -16.21 3.32 -21.66
CA ASN A 162 -16.45 1.91 -22.02
C ASN A 162 -16.93 1.01 -20.85
N GLY A 163 -17.55 1.58 -19.81
CA GLY A 163 -18.10 0.80 -18.69
C GLY A 163 -17.02 0.12 -17.84
N VAL A 164 -15.83 0.70 -17.74
CA VAL A 164 -14.76 0.18 -16.91
C VAL A 164 -15.08 0.40 -15.44
N LEU A 165 -15.19 -0.68 -14.66
CA LEU A 165 -15.52 -0.65 -13.23
C LEU A 165 -14.29 -0.59 -12.30
N GLY A 166 -13.09 -0.73 -12.85
CA GLY A 166 -11.86 -0.65 -12.09
C GLY A 166 -10.62 -1.06 -12.88
N LEU A 167 -9.47 -0.77 -12.34
CA LEU A 167 -8.18 -1.13 -12.89
C LEU A 167 -7.17 -1.36 -11.77
N ALA A 168 -6.27 -2.31 -11.96
CA ALA A 168 -5.20 -2.58 -11.00
C ALA A 168 -3.94 -3.06 -11.71
N TRP A 169 -2.79 -2.91 -11.04
CA TRP A 169 -1.57 -3.53 -11.52
C TRP A 169 -1.63 -5.04 -11.34
N VAL A 170 -1.38 -5.76 -12.41
CA VAL A 170 -1.41 -7.23 -12.43
C VAL A 170 -0.01 -7.77 -12.23
N ALA A 171 0.13 -8.77 -11.36
CA ALA A 171 1.38 -9.47 -11.17
C ALA A 171 1.88 -10.09 -12.48
N GLN A 172 3.15 -9.86 -12.78
CA GLN A 172 3.84 -10.50 -13.91
C GLN A 172 4.87 -11.50 -13.37
N PRO A 173 4.53 -12.78 -13.24
CA PRO A 173 5.40 -13.78 -12.59
C PRO A 173 6.79 -13.89 -13.21
N ARG A 174 6.90 -13.69 -14.53
CA ARG A 174 8.19 -13.75 -15.26
C ARG A 174 9.06 -12.52 -15.02
N ALA A 175 8.45 -11.37 -14.76
CA ALA A 175 9.16 -10.12 -14.50
C ALA A 175 9.31 -9.83 -13.00
N SER A 176 8.68 -10.64 -12.14
CA SER A 176 8.60 -10.41 -10.69
C SER A 176 8.17 -8.99 -10.34
N VAL A 177 7.15 -8.49 -11.04
CA VAL A 177 6.66 -7.12 -10.92
C VAL A 177 5.15 -7.14 -10.72
N GLY A 178 4.68 -6.31 -9.77
CA GLY A 178 3.26 -6.05 -9.55
C GLY A 178 2.53 -7.10 -8.75
N GLY A 179 1.33 -6.72 -8.29
CA GLY A 179 0.41 -7.58 -7.58
C GLY A 179 0.45 -7.44 -6.06
N ILE A 180 -0.13 -8.40 -5.40
CA ILE A 180 -0.30 -8.43 -3.94
C ILE A 180 1.05 -8.35 -3.23
N CYS A 181 1.16 -7.45 -2.26
CA CYS A 181 2.35 -7.22 -1.45
C CYS A 181 3.60 -6.76 -2.21
N GLU A 182 3.46 -6.31 -3.45
CA GLU A 182 4.58 -5.69 -4.16
C GLU A 182 5.06 -4.44 -3.42
N LYS A 183 6.38 -4.28 -3.35
CA LYS A 183 6.99 -3.14 -2.68
C LYS A 183 7.23 -1.99 -3.64
N HIS A 184 7.22 -0.78 -3.09
CA HIS A 184 7.59 0.42 -3.82
C HIS A 184 9.02 0.32 -4.36
N ARG A 185 9.17 0.46 -5.66
CA ARG A 185 10.47 0.34 -6.31
C ARG A 185 10.58 1.18 -7.59
N THR A 186 11.80 1.39 -8.04
CA THR A 186 12.06 2.03 -9.32
C THR A 186 11.79 1.06 -10.46
N ILE A 187 10.92 1.48 -11.38
CA ILE A 187 10.62 0.75 -12.62
C ILE A 187 11.26 1.50 -13.79
N PRO A 188 12.12 0.84 -14.58
CA PRO A 188 12.76 1.48 -15.72
C PRO A 188 11.73 2.11 -16.66
N GLY A 189 11.89 3.40 -16.97
CA GLY A 189 10.98 4.16 -17.84
C GLY A 189 9.70 4.69 -17.17
N SER A 190 9.37 4.24 -15.94
CA SER A 190 8.14 4.65 -15.24
C SER A 190 8.36 5.32 -13.88
N GLY A 191 9.63 5.44 -13.46
CA GLY A 191 9.97 6.02 -12.15
C GLY A 191 9.69 5.08 -10.97
N GLN A 192 9.54 5.66 -9.76
CA GLN A 192 9.22 4.90 -8.56
C GLN A 192 7.71 4.71 -8.44
N LYS A 193 7.25 3.47 -8.35
CA LYS A 193 5.82 3.13 -8.19
C LYS A 193 5.60 1.94 -7.26
N PRO A 194 4.56 1.99 -6.42
CA PRO A 194 3.99 0.80 -5.81
C PRO A 194 3.08 0.11 -6.83
N MET A 195 3.35 -1.15 -7.11
CA MET A 195 2.54 -1.95 -8.04
C MET A 195 1.53 -2.85 -7.31
N ASN A 196 1.22 -2.50 -6.05
CA ASN A 196 0.20 -3.13 -5.20
C ASN A 196 -1.05 -2.25 -5.08
N THR A 197 -1.34 -1.45 -6.11
CA THR A 197 -2.47 -0.51 -6.11
C THR A 197 -3.52 -0.87 -7.13
N GLY A 198 -4.74 -0.46 -6.82
CA GLY A 198 -5.89 -0.58 -7.71
C GLY A 198 -6.91 0.52 -7.46
N ILE A 199 -7.82 0.66 -8.39
CA ILE A 199 -8.97 1.56 -8.32
C ILE A 199 -10.25 0.77 -8.59
N ILE A 200 -11.33 1.19 -7.98
CA ILE A 200 -12.67 0.62 -8.19
C ILE A 200 -13.69 1.75 -8.19
N THR A 201 -14.62 1.70 -9.14
CA THR A 201 -15.78 2.60 -9.17
C THR A 201 -17.06 1.85 -8.87
N ILE A 202 -18.03 2.54 -8.29
CA ILE A 202 -19.42 2.06 -8.16
C ILE A 202 -20.29 2.73 -9.21
N GLU A 203 -21.25 2.02 -9.72
CA GLU A 203 -22.30 2.51 -10.62
C GLU A 203 -23.44 3.24 -9.87
#